data_54c18dae4a6efa969dd85cbb84fe89e8
#
_entry.id   54c18dae4a6efa969dd85cbb84fe89e8
#
_cell.length_a   1.000
_cell.length_b   1.000
_cell.length_c   1.000
_cell.angle_alpha   90.00
_cell.angle_beta   90.00
_cell.angle_gamma   90.00
#
_symmetry.space_group_name_H-M   'P 1'
#
loop_
_entity.id
_entity.type
_entity.pdbx_description
1 polymer ?
#
loop_
_entity_poly.entity_id
_entity_poly.type
_entity_poly.pdbx_seq_one_letter_code
_entity_poly.pdbx_strand_id
1 'polypeptide(L)'
;MNNRKSQWLRPALILVLVCAALAALVYPFFEDLIHPKMYILSDSEKLTITEPYLLAGEVAEDSFTIPRGAKVTVEERGNEKTKVAYKDAILTIPNENLSESKLDCVDYEYVYPRRMLNLREDKEGHLSDLIVEKGEQLKVVNALASDLDPETGRIAWFEIEKDGQNYFIPGGLVETTHENAMKQYGTDLKYNAVYDNTFYDGYSQWAYVDQNDFKGMESINYSDNPIRENLRGVHVTLENLIKNKEEIKKIARESGVNCLVVGLKGLNGQLYYDSEVPEQYYNSTENVLKNVLISKEDLKDLVLEMEQAGFYMVGRMETFADNSYAVDHPEQAITYKGTDELVVLSESYWASPYVRDVWEYNGALAKEFAEIGFDEVELDYCRFPDNGTKLEAEGKLEFHNTYNESKVSAIQGFLYYLRELLEPLHTYVAADLYSGVVAEQYDYDIGQYYPALVAAADIVSPMLYLDQFPAWLYGFQDLDKEARQITEAFTKQADELGNSTVYPAEMRPWLQGYNNTNADRLCREILGLTDANLFGYLVWTDQGSMDTLDYLKDGLISTDPALEAYQKEQENQ
;
A
#
# COMPACT_ATOMS: atom_id res chain seq x y z
N MET A 1 44.49 -25.04 -52.67
CA MET A 1 44.40 -23.57 -52.48
C MET A 1 43.00 -23.20 -52.05
N ASN A 2 42.59 -23.44 -50.79
CA ASN A 2 41.26 -23.01 -50.41
C ASN A 2 41.07 -22.88 -48.87
N ASN A 3 42.09 -22.50 -48.08
CA ASN A 3 41.98 -22.41 -46.64
C ASN A 3 42.42 -21.06 -46.00
N ARG A 4 42.72 -20.05 -46.83
CA ARG A 4 43.11 -18.71 -46.32
C ARG A 4 41.98 -17.67 -46.27
N LYS A 5 40.85 -17.90 -46.95
CA LYS A 5 39.73 -16.94 -46.95
C LYS A 5 38.85 -17.02 -45.70
N SER A 6 38.83 -18.13 -44.95
CA SER A 6 37.97 -18.26 -43.74
C SER A 6 38.60 -17.69 -42.45
N GLN A 7 39.91 -17.47 -42.41
CA GLN A 7 40.63 -16.95 -41.25
C GLN A 7 40.45 -15.45 -41.03
N TRP A 8 40.08 -14.69 -42.05
CA TRP A 8 39.84 -13.24 -41.94
C TRP A 8 38.37 -12.86 -41.77
N LEU A 9 37.43 -13.76 -42.01
CA LEU A 9 36.01 -13.51 -41.88
C LEU A 9 35.57 -13.40 -40.40
N ARG A 10 36.15 -14.18 -39.48
CA ARG A 10 35.83 -14.14 -38.06
C ARG A 10 36.27 -12.84 -37.37
N PRO A 11 37.54 -12.38 -37.49
CA PRO A 11 37.95 -11.11 -36.89
C PRO A 11 37.25 -9.90 -37.53
N ALA A 12 36.93 -9.93 -38.83
CA ALA A 12 36.15 -8.87 -39.46
C ALA A 12 34.69 -8.82 -38.95
N LEU A 13 34.06 -9.97 -38.73
CA LEU A 13 32.71 -10.04 -38.14
C LEU A 13 32.69 -9.56 -36.69
N ILE A 14 33.71 -9.93 -35.89
CA ILE A 14 33.86 -9.46 -34.52
C ILE A 14 34.07 -7.93 -34.50
N LEU A 15 34.89 -7.40 -35.40
CA LEU A 15 35.10 -5.95 -35.48
C LEU A 15 33.82 -5.19 -35.85
N VAL A 16 33.05 -5.73 -36.80
CA VAL A 16 31.73 -5.15 -37.17
C VAL A 16 30.76 -5.19 -36.01
N LEU A 17 30.70 -6.29 -35.25
CA LEU A 17 29.83 -6.40 -34.05
C LEU A 17 30.28 -5.47 -32.93
N VAL A 18 31.60 -5.31 -32.73
CA VAL A 18 32.14 -4.36 -31.74
C VAL A 18 31.85 -2.92 -32.16
N CYS A 19 32.02 -2.58 -33.44
CA CYS A 19 31.66 -1.25 -33.94
C CYS A 19 30.16 -0.98 -33.87
N ALA A 20 29.31 -1.97 -34.13
CA ALA A 20 27.87 -1.86 -34.00
C ALA A 20 27.45 -1.69 -32.52
N ALA A 21 28.08 -2.43 -31.60
CA ALA A 21 27.84 -2.29 -30.16
C ALA A 21 28.31 -0.91 -29.63
N LEU A 22 29.47 -0.45 -30.08
CA LEU A 22 29.96 0.89 -29.74
C LEU A 22 29.07 1.99 -30.35
N ALA A 23 28.61 1.82 -31.58
CA ALA A 23 27.66 2.72 -32.21
C ALA A 23 26.33 2.77 -31.43
N ALA A 24 25.80 1.61 -31.01
CA ALA A 24 24.58 1.53 -30.18
C ALA A 24 24.73 2.18 -28.79
N LEU A 25 25.91 2.09 -28.19
CA LEU A 25 26.23 2.74 -26.92
C LEU A 25 26.40 4.27 -27.02
N VAL A 26 26.87 4.75 -28.17
CA VAL A 26 27.17 6.17 -28.42
C VAL A 26 26.01 6.88 -29.12
N TYR A 27 25.15 6.13 -29.82
CA TYR A 27 24.01 6.68 -30.57
C TYR A 27 23.08 7.56 -29.70
N PRO A 28 22.68 7.16 -28.48
CA PRO A 28 21.84 8.01 -27.64
C PRO A 28 22.48 9.37 -27.32
N PHE A 29 23.79 9.41 -27.11
CA PHE A 29 24.51 10.67 -26.86
C PHE A 29 24.57 11.57 -28.11
N PHE A 30 24.64 10.99 -29.31
CA PHE A 30 24.59 11.74 -30.55
C PHE A 30 23.17 12.21 -30.87
N GLU A 31 22.17 11.43 -30.54
CA GLU A 31 20.76 11.80 -30.73
C GLU A 31 20.37 13.02 -29.89
N ASP A 32 20.76 13.05 -28.64
CA ASP A 32 20.55 14.23 -27.77
C ASP A 32 21.37 15.46 -28.21
N LEU A 33 22.47 15.25 -28.89
CA LEU A 33 23.26 16.36 -29.43
C LEU A 33 22.67 16.94 -30.73
N ILE A 34 22.05 16.09 -31.56
CA ILE A 34 21.41 16.50 -32.83
C ILE A 34 19.99 17.01 -32.58
N HIS A 35 19.27 16.36 -31.68
CA HIS A 35 17.90 16.69 -31.29
C HIS A 35 17.82 16.99 -29.80
N PRO A 36 18.36 18.14 -29.36
CA PRO A 36 18.38 18.47 -27.94
C PRO A 36 16.94 18.58 -27.39
N LYS A 37 16.80 18.20 -26.14
CA LYS A 37 15.53 18.31 -25.41
C LYS A 37 15.41 19.73 -24.85
N MET A 38 14.21 20.29 -24.93
CA MET A 38 13.86 21.56 -24.30
C MET A 38 12.54 21.45 -23.58
N TYR A 39 12.19 22.45 -22.81
CA TYR A 39 10.98 22.50 -22.01
C TYR A 39 10.14 23.71 -22.38
N ILE A 40 8.82 23.56 -22.34
CA ILE A 40 7.87 24.61 -22.66
C ILE A 40 7.84 25.65 -21.52
N LEU A 41 8.21 26.88 -21.82
CA LEU A 41 8.09 28.03 -20.93
C LEU A 41 6.80 28.80 -21.27
N SER A 42 5.98 29.11 -20.28
CA SER A 42 4.73 29.85 -20.44
C SER A 42 4.36 30.56 -19.15
N ASP A 43 3.76 31.75 -19.24
CA ASP A 43 3.21 32.47 -18.07
C ASP A 43 1.90 31.84 -17.54
N SER A 44 1.34 30.88 -18.26
CA SER A 44 0.15 30.15 -17.89
C SER A 44 0.42 28.65 -17.81
N GLU A 45 -0.51 27.85 -17.27
CA GLU A 45 -0.39 26.38 -17.17
C GLU A 45 -0.18 25.69 -18.52
N LYS A 46 -0.57 26.34 -19.63
CA LYS A 46 -0.47 25.78 -20.98
C LYS A 46 -0.03 26.87 -21.95
N LEU A 47 0.81 26.50 -22.90
CA LEU A 47 1.11 27.29 -24.11
C LEU A 47 0.14 26.91 -25.20
N THR A 48 -0.55 27.91 -25.77
CA THR A 48 -1.46 27.72 -26.92
C THR A 48 -0.75 28.16 -28.18
N ILE A 49 -0.62 27.25 -29.15
CA ILE A 49 -0.08 27.49 -30.50
C ILE A 49 -1.27 27.67 -31.45
N THR A 50 -1.30 28.79 -32.14
CA THR A 50 -2.33 29.10 -33.11
C THR A 50 -1.82 29.10 -34.55
N GLU A 51 -0.52 28.88 -34.73
CA GLU A 51 0.08 28.74 -36.07
C GLU A 51 -0.14 27.33 -36.62
N PRO A 52 -0.26 27.17 -37.94
CA PRO A 52 -0.37 25.87 -38.57
C PRO A 52 0.79 24.93 -38.13
N TYR A 53 0.46 23.71 -37.84
CA TYR A 53 1.42 22.68 -37.39
C TYR A 53 1.21 21.35 -38.13
N LEU A 54 2.16 20.43 -38.03
CA LEU A 54 2.01 19.08 -38.57
C LEU A 54 1.50 18.15 -37.47
N LEU A 55 0.40 17.45 -37.74
CA LEU A 55 -0.11 16.39 -36.87
C LEU A 55 -0.17 15.10 -37.68
N ALA A 56 0.58 14.08 -37.26
CA ALA A 56 0.72 12.80 -37.96
C ALA A 56 1.10 12.97 -39.46
N GLY A 57 1.83 14.04 -39.80
CA GLY A 57 2.31 14.32 -41.16
C GLY A 57 1.34 15.15 -42.01
N GLU A 58 0.16 15.54 -41.52
CA GLU A 58 -0.80 16.42 -42.16
C GLU A 58 -0.81 17.82 -41.55
N VAL A 59 -1.12 18.85 -42.33
CA VAL A 59 -1.21 20.23 -41.83
C VAL A 59 -2.53 20.41 -41.09
N ALA A 60 -2.43 20.81 -39.82
CA ALA A 60 -3.58 21.23 -39.00
C ALA A 60 -3.55 22.75 -38.80
N GLU A 61 -4.73 23.39 -38.81
CA GLU A 61 -4.91 24.85 -38.68
C GLU A 61 -5.68 25.25 -37.41
N ASP A 62 -6.08 24.28 -36.59
CA ASP A 62 -6.69 24.50 -35.26
C ASP A 62 -5.62 24.86 -34.21
N SER A 63 -6.05 25.27 -33.03
CA SER A 63 -5.12 25.57 -31.94
C SER A 63 -4.62 24.30 -31.25
N PHE A 64 -3.32 24.24 -30.98
CA PHE A 64 -2.70 23.18 -30.21
C PHE A 64 -2.24 23.68 -28.84
N THR A 65 -2.50 22.93 -27.80
CA THR A 65 -2.08 23.30 -26.44
C THR A 65 -1.04 22.33 -25.88
N ILE A 66 0.03 22.87 -25.31
CA ILE A 66 1.09 22.11 -24.64
C ILE A 66 1.18 22.56 -23.19
N PRO A 67 1.23 21.64 -22.22
CA PRO A 67 1.44 22.00 -20.82
C PRO A 67 2.79 22.72 -20.60
N ARG A 68 2.82 23.72 -19.72
CA ARG A 68 4.04 24.33 -19.22
C ARG A 68 4.94 23.24 -18.63
N GLY A 69 6.24 23.30 -18.89
CA GLY A 69 7.22 22.31 -18.45
C GLY A 69 7.21 21.00 -19.23
N ALA A 70 6.33 20.86 -20.26
CA ALA A 70 6.37 19.69 -21.13
C ALA A 70 7.71 19.59 -21.85
N LYS A 71 8.28 18.39 -21.90
CA LYS A 71 9.52 18.08 -22.61
C LYS A 71 9.24 17.96 -24.10
N VAL A 72 9.99 18.67 -24.93
CA VAL A 72 9.91 18.64 -26.38
C VAL A 72 11.26 18.31 -26.98
N THR A 73 11.27 17.75 -28.18
CA THR A 73 12.49 17.46 -28.95
C THR A 73 12.69 18.52 -30.01
N VAL A 74 13.86 19.13 -30.07
CA VAL A 74 14.20 20.14 -31.10
C VAL A 74 14.46 19.43 -32.44
N GLU A 75 13.69 19.78 -33.45
CA GLU A 75 13.86 19.31 -34.82
C GLU A 75 14.70 20.30 -35.64
N GLU A 76 14.43 21.59 -35.53
CA GLU A 76 15.13 22.63 -36.26
C GLU A 76 15.16 23.94 -35.43
N ARG A 77 16.37 24.40 -35.06
CA ARG A 77 16.54 25.70 -34.36
C ARG A 77 16.50 26.85 -35.36
N GLY A 78 15.64 27.81 -35.11
CA GLY A 78 15.58 29.08 -35.81
C GLY A 78 16.00 30.26 -34.92
N ASN A 79 16.15 31.45 -35.53
CA ASN A 79 16.61 32.63 -34.77
C ASN A 79 15.54 33.19 -33.82
N GLU A 80 14.27 33.14 -34.18
CA GLU A 80 13.15 33.66 -33.39
C GLU A 80 12.21 32.54 -32.93
N LYS A 81 12.10 31.47 -33.73
CA LYS A 81 11.23 30.31 -33.46
C LYS A 81 11.97 29.03 -33.74
N THR A 82 11.65 27.99 -32.99
CA THR A 82 12.21 26.66 -33.09
C THR A 82 11.11 25.65 -33.41
N LYS A 83 11.37 24.72 -34.35
CA LYS A 83 10.49 23.59 -34.60
C LYS A 83 10.80 22.50 -33.58
N VAL A 84 9.76 22.00 -32.94
CA VAL A 84 9.86 20.96 -31.93
C VAL A 84 8.85 19.84 -32.20
N ALA A 85 9.25 18.62 -31.87
CA ALA A 85 8.34 17.48 -31.83
C ALA A 85 7.78 17.32 -30.42
N TYR A 86 6.46 17.14 -30.33
CA TYR A 86 5.74 16.83 -29.11
C TYR A 86 4.60 15.85 -29.40
N LYS A 87 4.68 14.63 -28.87
CA LYS A 87 3.80 13.52 -29.28
C LYS A 87 3.86 13.31 -30.79
N ASP A 88 2.71 13.27 -31.47
CA ASP A 88 2.60 13.10 -32.92
C ASP A 88 2.61 14.42 -33.70
N ALA A 89 2.88 15.56 -33.01
CA ALA A 89 2.85 16.89 -33.62
C ALA A 89 4.26 17.48 -33.77
N ILE A 90 4.48 18.19 -34.88
CA ILE A 90 5.63 19.09 -35.08
C ILE A 90 5.11 20.51 -35.06
N LEU A 91 5.58 21.28 -34.11
CA LEU A 91 5.09 22.61 -33.77
C LEU A 91 6.19 23.66 -33.96
N THR A 92 5.83 24.87 -34.30
CA THR A 92 6.76 25.99 -34.33
C THR A 92 6.50 26.87 -33.11
N ILE A 93 7.49 26.96 -32.22
CA ILE A 93 7.39 27.64 -30.92
C ILE A 93 8.34 28.81 -30.87
N PRO A 94 7.93 30.02 -30.41
CA PRO A 94 8.84 31.12 -30.15
C PRO A 94 9.95 30.71 -29.17
N ASN A 95 11.19 31.14 -29.42
CA ASN A 95 12.32 30.77 -28.56
C ASN A 95 12.17 31.25 -27.12
N GLU A 96 11.45 32.32 -26.87
CA GLU A 96 11.09 32.82 -25.56
C GLU A 96 10.20 31.84 -24.74
N ASN A 97 9.51 30.93 -25.40
CA ASN A 97 8.67 29.91 -24.82
C ASN A 97 9.38 28.55 -24.70
N LEU A 98 10.72 28.52 -24.80
CA LEU A 98 11.54 27.34 -24.66
C LEU A 98 12.68 27.56 -23.67
N SER A 99 12.92 26.59 -22.80
CA SER A 99 14.09 26.58 -21.90
C SER A 99 14.84 25.27 -21.98
N GLU A 100 16.15 25.32 -21.76
CA GLU A 100 17.01 24.14 -21.62
C GLU A 100 16.87 23.51 -20.21
N SER A 101 16.36 24.29 -19.25
CA SER A 101 16.10 23.85 -17.88
C SER A 101 14.61 23.78 -17.58
N LYS A 102 14.14 22.65 -17.11
CA LYS A 102 12.76 22.50 -16.61
C LYS A 102 12.50 23.43 -15.43
N LEU A 103 13.52 23.74 -14.64
CA LEU A 103 13.38 24.66 -13.50
C LEU A 103 12.96 26.07 -13.90
N ASP A 104 13.37 26.55 -15.09
CA ASP A 104 12.94 27.86 -15.59
C ASP A 104 11.44 27.88 -15.89
N CYS A 105 10.85 26.70 -16.11
CA CYS A 105 9.43 26.54 -16.39
C CYS A 105 8.58 26.42 -15.13
N VAL A 106 9.23 26.32 -13.97
CA VAL A 106 8.58 26.01 -12.70
C VAL A 106 8.70 27.21 -11.78
N ASP A 107 7.59 27.86 -11.54
CA ASP A 107 7.45 28.96 -10.59
C ASP A 107 6.70 28.42 -9.37
N TYR A 108 7.44 27.76 -8.47
CA TYR A 108 6.89 27.25 -7.24
C TYR A 108 7.28 28.19 -6.09
N GLU A 109 6.42 29.15 -5.79
CA GLU A 109 6.56 29.91 -4.55
C GLU A 109 6.18 29.04 -3.35
N TYR A 110 5.16 28.19 -3.55
CA TYR A 110 4.64 27.28 -2.53
C TYR A 110 4.34 25.90 -3.11
N VAL A 111 4.38 24.90 -2.22
CA VAL A 111 3.85 23.55 -2.47
C VAL A 111 2.91 23.16 -1.33
N TYR A 112 2.05 22.18 -1.59
CA TYR A 112 0.97 21.76 -0.70
C TYR A 112 1.01 20.24 -0.56
N PRO A 113 1.24 19.70 0.67
CA PRO A 113 1.18 18.25 0.90
C PRO A 113 -0.17 17.65 0.50
N ARG A 114 -0.14 16.50 -0.11
CA ARG A 114 -1.34 15.72 -0.48
C ARG A 114 -2.00 15.05 0.70
N ARG A 115 -1.25 14.87 1.76
CA ARG A 115 -1.62 14.20 3.00
C ARG A 115 -0.79 14.74 4.14
N MET A 116 -1.12 14.40 5.37
CA MET A 116 -0.24 14.59 6.50
C MET A 116 1.05 13.78 6.27
N LEU A 117 2.22 14.33 6.58
CA LEU A 117 3.50 13.62 6.42
C LEU A 117 4.62 14.25 7.28
N ASN A 118 5.65 13.45 7.57
CA ASN A 118 6.86 13.96 8.19
C ASN A 118 7.74 14.68 7.14
N LEU A 119 8.31 15.81 7.51
CA LEU A 119 9.38 16.42 6.73
C LEU A 119 10.68 15.62 6.86
N ARG A 120 11.64 15.86 5.98
CA ARG A 120 12.96 15.22 6.00
C ARG A 120 14.02 16.23 6.40
N GLU A 121 15.02 15.77 7.16
CA GLU A 121 16.19 16.57 7.48
C GLU A 121 17.16 16.70 6.30
N ASP A 122 17.15 15.71 5.42
CA ASP A 122 18.01 15.61 4.24
C ASP A 122 17.33 14.85 3.08
N LYS A 123 18.04 14.72 1.95
CA LYS A 123 17.58 14.01 0.75
C LYS A 123 17.85 12.51 0.79
N GLU A 124 18.59 12.03 1.78
CA GLU A 124 18.75 10.61 2.08
C GLU A 124 17.49 10.03 2.73
N GLY A 125 16.56 10.89 3.14
CA GLY A 125 15.24 10.51 3.63
C GLY A 125 15.13 10.40 5.14
N HIS A 126 16.11 10.90 5.90
CA HIS A 126 16.02 10.91 7.36
C HIS A 126 14.84 11.74 7.84
N LEU A 127 13.94 11.10 8.57
CA LEU A 127 12.71 11.71 9.07
C LEU A 127 13.02 12.75 10.15
N SER A 128 12.39 13.91 10.07
CA SER A 128 12.28 14.83 11.19
C SER A 128 11.03 14.50 12.02
N ASP A 129 10.99 14.97 13.26
CA ASP A 129 9.79 14.89 14.10
C ASP A 129 8.69 15.89 13.66
N LEU A 130 8.98 16.73 12.65
CA LEU A 130 8.05 17.77 12.20
C LEU A 130 7.07 17.22 11.18
N ILE A 131 5.80 17.28 11.54
CA ILE A 131 4.68 16.86 10.69
C ILE A 131 4.06 18.10 10.02
N VAL A 132 3.69 17.96 8.76
CA VAL A 132 2.92 18.94 8.00
C VAL A 132 1.56 18.36 7.64
N GLU A 133 0.55 19.23 7.65
CA GLU A 133 -0.85 18.85 7.39
C GLU A 133 -1.15 18.79 5.90
N LYS A 134 -2.19 18.00 5.53
CA LYS A 134 -2.73 17.97 4.17
C LYS A 134 -3.13 19.38 3.72
N GLY A 135 -2.64 19.81 2.57
CA GLY A 135 -2.95 21.13 2.00
C GLY A 135 -2.27 22.31 2.70
N GLU A 136 -1.39 22.08 3.67
CA GLU A 136 -0.63 23.14 4.30
C GLU A 136 0.24 23.87 3.28
N GLN A 137 0.27 25.20 3.34
CA GLN A 137 1.08 26.00 2.42
C GLN A 137 2.54 26.03 2.86
N LEU A 138 3.42 25.37 2.11
CA LEU A 138 4.85 25.30 2.38
C LEU A 138 5.63 26.16 1.40
N LYS A 139 6.43 27.07 1.92
CA LYS A 139 7.26 27.97 1.12
C LYS A 139 8.47 27.23 0.55
N VAL A 140 8.60 27.23 -0.77
CA VAL A 140 9.75 26.66 -1.46
C VAL A 140 10.92 27.64 -1.40
N VAL A 141 12.07 27.14 -0.93
CA VAL A 141 13.33 27.91 -0.92
C VAL A 141 14.31 27.41 -1.95
N ASN A 142 14.20 26.16 -2.37
CA ASN A 142 15.00 25.59 -3.45
C ASN A 142 14.33 24.39 -4.11
N ALA A 143 14.51 24.28 -5.44
CA ALA A 143 14.14 23.12 -6.25
C ALA A 143 15.25 22.94 -7.31
N LEU A 144 16.19 22.04 -7.04
CA LEU A 144 17.40 21.91 -7.84
C LEU A 144 17.16 21.10 -9.12
N ALA A 145 17.85 21.50 -10.20
CA ALA A 145 17.81 20.75 -11.47
C ALA A 145 18.32 19.31 -11.34
N SER A 146 19.27 19.09 -10.41
CA SER A 146 19.77 17.76 -10.06
C SER A 146 18.73 16.88 -9.35
N ASP A 147 17.63 17.47 -8.90
CA ASP A 147 16.57 16.78 -8.17
C ASP A 147 15.36 16.46 -9.07
N LEU A 148 15.52 16.61 -10.38
CA LEU A 148 14.51 16.14 -11.33
C LEU A 148 14.55 14.60 -11.38
N ASP A 149 13.40 13.99 -11.17
CA ASP A 149 13.19 12.59 -11.44
C ASP A 149 13.44 12.32 -12.94
N PRO A 150 14.39 11.43 -13.29
CA PRO A 150 14.76 11.19 -14.67
C PRO A 150 13.66 10.58 -15.53
N GLU A 151 12.70 9.88 -14.93
CA GLU A 151 11.61 9.20 -15.61
C GLU A 151 10.41 10.12 -15.82
N THR A 152 9.96 10.78 -14.77
CA THR A 152 8.78 11.64 -14.83
C THR A 152 9.13 13.08 -15.20
N GLY A 153 10.39 13.48 -15.06
CA GLY A 153 10.86 14.85 -15.21
C GLY A 153 10.22 15.82 -14.21
N ARG A 154 9.65 15.33 -13.11
CA ARG A 154 9.16 16.11 -11.97
C ARG A 154 10.29 16.38 -11.00
N ILE A 155 10.11 17.38 -10.15
CA ILE A 155 11.09 17.63 -9.07
C ILE A 155 10.97 16.49 -8.07
N ALA A 156 12.08 15.79 -7.81
CA ALA A 156 12.12 14.70 -6.84
C ALA A 156 12.05 15.23 -5.41
N TRP A 157 12.72 16.36 -5.14
CA TRP A 157 12.78 16.96 -3.80
C TRP A 157 12.56 18.46 -3.87
N PHE A 158 11.74 18.98 -2.96
CA PHE A 158 11.69 20.40 -2.65
C PHE A 158 12.40 20.67 -1.33
N GLU A 159 13.21 21.73 -1.29
CA GLU A 159 13.66 22.32 -0.04
C GLU A 159 12.65 23.39 0.34
N ILE A 160 12.08 23.29 1.53
CA ILE A 160 11.03 24.18 2.03
C ILE A 160 11.47 24.84 3.33
N GLU A 161 10.94 26.01 3.65
CA GLU A 161 11.14 26.69 4.92
C GLU A 161 9.92 26.45 5.82
N LYS A 162 10.17 25.97 7.04
CA LYS A 162 9.19 25.91 8.11
C LYS A 162 9.85 26.28 9.45
N ASP A 163 9.20 27.16 10.21
CA ASP A 163 9.66 27.63 11.53
C ASP A 163 11.10 28.21 11.54
N GLY A 164 11.51 28.81 10.39
CA GLY A 164 12.82 29.43 10.23
C GLY A 164 13.97 28.43 9.98
N GLN A 165 13.64 27.17 9.67
CA GLN A 165 14.59 26.14 9.28
C GLN A 165 14.20 25.55 7.91
N ASN A 166 15.18 24.97 7.23
CA ASN A 166 14.97 24.34 5.94
C ASN A 166 14.82 22.83 6.15
N TYR A 167 13.85 22.26 5.44
CA TYR A 167 13.55 20.83 5.41
C TYR A 167 13.38 20.39 3.97
N PHE A 168 13.36 19.07 3.76
CA PHE A 168 13.10 18.47 2.46
C PHE A 168 11.76 17.75 2.45
N ILE A 169 11.09 17.82 1.30
CA ILE A 169 9.84 17.11 1.06
C ILE A 169 9.87 16.45 -0.32
N PRO A 170 9.49 15.14 -0.44
CA PRO A 170 9.46 14.47 -1.72
C PRO A 170 8.45 15.13 -2.68
N GLY A 171 8.88 15.42 -3.90
CA GLY A 171 8.03 16.07 -4.90
C GLY A 171 6.81 15.25 -5.30
N GLY A 172 6.90 13.93 -5.15
CA GLY A 172 5.79 13.02 -5.34
C GLY A 172 4.66 13.14 -4.31
N LEU A 173 4.91 13.74 -3.15
CA LEU A 173 3.95 13.87 -2.04
C LEU A 173 3.32 15.26 -1.96
N VAL A 174 3.61 16.15 -2.89
CA VAL A 174 3.09 17.52 -2.90
C VAL A 174 2.42 17.85 -4.22
N GLU A 175 1.53 18.83 -4.17
CA GLU A 175 0.91 19.50 -5.31
C GLU A 175 1.32 20.96 -5.39
N THR A 176 1.19 21.54 -6.58
CA THR A 176 1.49 22.96 -6.83
C THR A 176 0.32 23.88 -6.55
N THR A 177 -0.87 23.33 -6.31
CA THR A 177 -2.06 24.07 -5.93
C THR A 177 -2.75 23.42 -4.73
N HIS A 178 -3.29 24.25 -3.84
CA HIS A 178 -4.08 23.79 -2.71
C HIS A 178 -5.28 22.92 -3.13
N GLU A 179 -5.98 23.31 -4.22
CA GLU A 179 -7.13 22.56 -4.75
C GLU A 179 -6.74 21.12 -5.10
N ASN A 180 -5.60 20.92 -5.76
CA ASN A 180 -5.13 19.59 -6.12
C ASN A 180 -4.72 18.77 -4.88
N ALA A 181 -4.08 19.42 -3.91
CA ALA A 181 -3.69 18.76 -2.67
C ALA A 181 -4.90 18.30 -1.85
N MET A 182 -6.00 19.05 -1.91
CA MET A 182 -7.23 18.71 -1.15
C MET A 182 -8.11 17.66 -1.81
N LYS A 183 -7.77 17.16 -3.00
CA LYS A 183 -8.49 16.03 -3.60
C LYS A 183 -8.41 14.81 -2.68
N GLN A 184 -9.57 14.18 -2.45
CA GLN A 184 -9.68 13.02 -1.57
C GLN A 184 -9.76 11.73 -2.39
N TYR A 185 -9.19 10.67 -1.83
CA TYR A 185 -9.63 9.32 -2.12
C TYR A 185 -10.98 9.16 -1.51
N GLY A 186 -11.98 9.11 -2.25
CA GLY A 186 -13.29 9.07 -1.70
C GLY A 186 -14.29 8.45 -2.59
N THR A 187 -15.46 8.49 -2.08
CA THR A 187 -16.68 8.01 -2.67
C THR A 187 -16.95 8.52 -4.09
N ASP A 188 -16.35 9.65 -4.49
CA ASP A 188 -16.52 10.25 -5.80
C ASP A 188 -15.40 9.95 -6.80
N LEU A 189 -14.31 9.34 -6.36
CA LEU A 189 -13.14 9.15 -7.20
C LEU A 189 -13.12 7.75 -7.76
N LYS A 190 -13.31 7.70 -9.07
CA LYS A 190 -12.96 6.50 -9.81
C LYS A 190 -11.49 6.18 -9.63
N TYR A 191 -10.62 7.09 -9.60
CA TYR A 191 -9.21 7.03 -9.41
C TYR A 191 -8.70 8.38 -9.26
N ASN A 192 -7.70 8.33 -8.77
CA ASN A 192 -6.69 9.17 -8.50
C ASN A 192 -6.01 9.78 -9.67
N ALA A 193 -6.53 10.90 -10.14
CA ALA A 193 -5.79 11.78 -11.04
C ALA A 193 -4.48 12.32 -10.42
N VAL A 194 -4.26 12.04 -9.13
CA VAL A 194 -3.14 12.52 -8.35
C VAL A 194 -1.94 11.58 -8.42
N TYR A 195 -2.15 10.25 -8.59
CA TYR A 195 -1.08 9.27 -8.63
C TYR A 195 -0.81 8.83 -10.06
N ASP A 196 0.47 8.74 -10.40
CA ASP A 196 0.94 8.38 -11.73
C ASP A 196 1.13 6.86 -11.82
N ASN A 197 0.30 6.19 -12.60
CA ASN A 197 0.36 4.75 -12.80
C ASN A 197 1.51 4.32 -13.73
N THR A 198 2.38 5.23 -14.14
CA THR A 198 3.43 4.95 -15.14
C THR A 198 4.57 4.05 -14.62
N PHE A 199 4.55 3.66 -13.36
CA PHE A 199 5.61 2.84 -12.75
C PHE A 199 5.59 1.35 -13.16
N TYR A 200 4.51 0.87 -13.81
CA TYR A 200 4.35 -0.57 -13.99
C TYR A 200 4.08 -1.04 -15.42
N ASP A 201 5.11 -1.02 -16.23
CA ASP A 201 5.09 -1.75 -17.51
C ASP A 201 5.16 -3.28 -17.35
N GLY A 202 5.59 -3.79 -16.19
CA GLY A 202 5.82 -5.22 -15.97
C GLY A 202 4.56 -6.09 -15.80
N TYR A 203 3.43 -5.48 -15.39
CA TYR A 203 2.18 -6.20 -15.11
C TYR A 203 1.05 -5.93 -16.11
N SER A 204 1.38 -5.47 -17.29
CA SER A 204 0.42 -5.16 -18.37
C SER A 204 -0.45 -6.34 -18.81
N GLN A 205 -0.14 -7.55 -18.37
CA GLN A 205 -0.97 -8.74 -18.60
C GLN A 205 -2.25 -8.77 -17.74
N TRP A 206 -2.35 -7.91 -16.72
CA TRP A 206 -3.51 -7.87 -15.81
C TRP A 206 -4.42 -6.71 -16.18
N ALA A 207 -5.68 -7.00 -16.48
CA ALA A 207 -6.66 -6.02 -16.99
C ALA A 207 -6.94 -4.84 -16.04
N TYR A 208 -6.58 -4.95 -14.78
CA TYR A 208 -6.81 -3.93 -13.74
C TYR A 208 -5.60 -3.03 -13.43
N VAL A 209 -4.44 -3.25 -14.06
CA VAL A 209 -3.24 -2.45 -13.82
C VAL A 209 -3.47 -0.96 -14.08
N ASP A 210 -4.18 -0.63 -15.15
CA ASP A 210 -4.49 0.76 -15.52
C ASP A 210 -5.42 1.48 -14.51
N GLN A 211 -5.97 0.74 -13.57
CA GLN A 211 -6.93 1.26 -12.61
C GLN A 211 -6.35 1.41 -11.20
N ASN A 212 -5.12 1.04 -10.95
CA ASN A 212 -4.53 1.03 -9.63
C ASN A 212 -3.35 1.99 -9.52
N ASP A 213 -3.11 2.43 -8.32
CA ASP A 213 -1.94 3.20 -7.96
C ASP A 213 -0.86 2.29 -7.36
N PHE A 214 0.28 2.23 -8.02
CA PHE A 214 1.43 1.46 -7.55
C PHE A 214 2.55 2.33 -6.97
N LYS A 215 2.39 3.66 -6.97
CA LYS A 215 3.34 4.55 -6.32
C LYS A 215 3.27 4.44 -4.81
N GLY A 216 2.06 4.32 -4.31
CA GLY A 216 1.79 4.18 -2.89
C GLY A 216 1.76 5.51 -2.13
N MET A 217 1.41 5.39 -0.88
CA MET A 217 1.39 6.47 0.11
C MET A 217 2.37 6.13 1.22
N GLU A 218 3.36 6.97 1.43
CA GLU A 218 4.28 6.78 2.55
C GLU A 218 3.54 6.83 3.89
N SER A 219 3.83 5.88 4.77
CA SER A 219 3.28 5.87 6.12
C SER A 219 3.94 6.94 6.97
N ILE A 220 3.14 7.67 7.74
CA ILE A 220 3.62 8.69 8.65
C ILE A 220 4.11 8.02 9.93
N ASN A 221 5.27 8.42 10.41
CA ASN A 221 5.76 7.98 11.71
C ASN A 221 5.35 9.01 12.78
N TYR A 222 4.19 8.79 13.41
CA TYR A 222 3.67 9.69 14.44
C TYR A 222 4.51 9.64 15.72
N SER A 223 4.78 10.79 16.33
CA SER A 223 5.58 10.85 17.56
C SER A 223 4.89 10.22 18.78
N ASP A 224 3.57 10.24 18.79
CA ASP A 224 2.71 9.65 19.83
C ASP A 224 2.30 8.21 19.52
N ASN A 225 2.38 7.78 18.26
CA ASN A 225 2.18 6.41 17.80
C ASN A 225 3.24 6.03 16.76
N PRO A 226 4.52 5.82 17.17
CA PRO A 226 5.58 5.50 16.23
C PRO A 226 5.45 4.09 15.66
N ILE A 227 5.81 3.94 14.37
CA ILE A 227 5.93 2.62 13.73
C ILE A 227 6.96 1.79 14.48
N ARG A 228 6.58 0.57 14.87
CA ARG A 228 7.42 -0.33 15.66
C ARG A 228 7.92 -1.49 14.79
N GLU A 229 9.19 -1.46 14.40
CA GLU A 229 9.83 -2.49 13.57
C GLU A 229 9.87 -3.89 14.20
N ASN A 230 9.91 -3.99 15.53
CA ASN A 230 10.01 -5.25 16.28
C ASN A 230 8.71 -5.60 16.99
N LEU A 231 7.58 -5.46 16.33
CA LEU A 231 6.28 -5.75 16.90
C LEU A 231 6.02 -7.26 16.89
N ARG A 232 5.79 -7.83 18.09
CA ARG A 232 5.46 -9.24 18.28
C ARG A 232 4.07 -9.33 18.85
N GLY A 233 3.11 -9.63 17.99
CA GLY A 233 1.71 -9.61 18.34
C GLY A 233 1.11 -11.01 18.52
N VAL A 234 0.00 -11.04 19.24
CA VAL A 234 -0.84 -12.24 19.39
C VAL A 234 -2.31 -11.86 19.30
N HIS A 235 -3.09 -12.70 18.64
CA HIS A 235 -4.55 -12.60 18.63
C HIS A 235 -5.11 -12.98 20.01
N VAL A 236 -5.98 -12.12 20.54
CA VAL A 236 -6.77 -12.38 21.74
C VAL A 236 -8.24 -12.01 21.49
N THR A 237 -9.16 -12.81 21.98
CA THR A 237 -10.57 -12.41 21.96
C THR A 237 -10.83 -11.34 23.03
N LEU A 238 -11.75 -10.42 22.76
CA LEU A 238 -12.13 -9.40 23.74
C LEU A 238 -12.63 -10.04 25.05
N GLU A 239 -13.39 -11.14 24.96
CA GLU A 239 -13.85 -11.89 26.12
C GLU A 239 -12.69 -12.39 26.98
N ASN A 240 -11.64 -12.92 26.34
CA ASN A 240 -10.45 -13.42 27.04
C ASN A 240 -9.66 -12.25 27.67
N LEU A 241 -9.52 -11.15 26.94
CA LEU A 241 -8.86 -9.95 27.44
C LEU A 241 -9.56 -9.40 28.70
N ILE A 242 -10.89 -9.31 28.68
CA ILE A 242 -11.68 -8.86 29.84
C ILE A 242 -11.47 -9.77 31.06
N LYS A 243 -11.51 -11.10 30.85
CA LYS A 243 -11.49 -12.09 31.94
C LYS A 243 -10.08 -12.35 32.50
N ASN A 244 -9.04 -12.34 31.65
CA ASN A 244 -7.73 -12.89 31.97
C ASN A 244 -6.59 -11.87 31.75
N LYS A 245 -6.87 -10.57 31.80
CA LYS A 245 -5.87 -9.52 31.48
C LYS A 245 -4.56 -9.62 32.26
N GLU A 246 -4.58 -10.03 33.53
CA GLU A 246 -3.37 -10.17 34.34
C GLU A 246 -2.53 -11.37 33.92
N GLU A 247 -3.17 -12.46 33.52
CA GLU A 247 -2.48 -13.64 32.98
C GLU A 247 -1.90 -13.33 31.60
N ILE A 248 -2.64 -12.63 30.75
CA ILE A 248 -2.17 -12.13 29.45
C ILE A 248 -0.91 -11.27 29.62
N LYS A 249 -0.93 -10.30 30.54
CA LYS A 249 0.24 -9.46 30.85
C LYS A 249 1.44 -10.29 31.33
N LYS A 250 1.20 -11.33 32.11
CA LYS A 250 2.27 -12.23 32.60
C LYS A 250 2.88 -13.03 31.44
N ILE A 251 2.06 -13.75 30.68
CA ILE A 251 2.53 -14.62 29.58
C ILE A 251 3.23 -13.78 28.50
N ALA A 252 2.68 -12.61 28.18
CA ALA A 252 3.29 -11.70 27.21
C ALA A 252 4.68 -11.22 27.63
N ARG A 253 4.88 -10.89 28.93
CA ARG A 253 6.21 -10.55 29.44
C ARG A 253 7.18 -11.73 29.38
N GLU A 254 6.70 -12.94 29.66
CA GLU A 254 7.50 -14.16 29.63
C GLU A 254 7.88 -14.58 28.20
N SER A 255 7.05 -14.25 27.20
CA SER A 255 7.25 -14.61 25.79
C SER A 255 7.78 -13.47 24.92
N GLY A 256 7.93 -12.24 25.46
CA GLY A 256 8.36 -11.06 24.71
C GLY A 256 7.31 -10.51 23.76
N VAL A 257 6.05 -10.90 23.90
CA VAL A 257 4.92 -10.31 23.19
C VAL A 257 4.71 -8.87 23.65
N ASN A 258 4.61 -7.94 22.74
CA ASN A 258 4.44 -6.51 22.99
C ASN A 258 3.26 -5.90 22.23
N CYS A 259 2.44 -6.73 21.58
CA CYS A 259 1.25 -6.29 20.84
C CYS A 259 0.09 -7.27 21.07
N LEU A 260 -1.11 -6.73 21.23
CA LEU A 260 -2.35 -7.50 21.32
C LEU A 260 -3.27 -7.11 20.17
N VAL A 261 -3.67 -8.10 19.37
CA VAL A 261 -4.66 -7.93 18.31
C VAL A 261 -6.01 -8.40 18.85
N VAL A 262 -6.93 -7.46 19.03
CA VAL A 262 -8.22 -7.71 19.69
C VAL A 262 -9.35 -7.68 18.67
N GLY A 263 -10.07 -8.80 18.52
CA GLY A 263 -11.25 -8.86 17.65
C GLY A 263 -12.43 -8.08 18.24
N LEU A 264 -12.89 -7.06 17.53
CA LEU A 264 -14.00 -6.18 17.95
C LEU A 264 -15.26 -6.35 17.12
N LYS A 265 -15.13 -6.78 15.86
CA LYS A 265 -16.22 -7.15 14.96
C LYS A 265 -15.92 -8.51 14.34
N GLY A 266 -16.85 -9.46 14.46
CA GLY A 266 -16.69 -10.83 13.99
C GLY A 266 -17.36 -11.11 12.65
N LEU A 267 -17.14 -12.31 12.08
CA LEU A 267 -17.58 -12.78 10.77
C LEU A 267 -19.11 -12.67 10.54
N ASN A 268 -19.90 -12.70 11.60
CA ASN A 268 -21.34 -12.48 11.51
C ASN A 268 -21.73 -10.99 11.48
N GLY A 269 -20.77 -10.07 11.43
CA GLY A 269 -20.96 -8.63 11.52
C GLY A 269 -21.27 -8.14 12.93
N GLN A 270 -21.19 -9.01 13.95
CA GLN A 270 -21.56 -8.66 15.32
C GLN A 270 -20.41 -7.93 16.02
N LEU A 271 -20.75 -6.86 16.72
CA LEU A 271 -19.82 -6.10 17.55
C LEU A 271 -19.79 -6.70 18.97
N TYR A 272 -18.61 -6.70 19.56
CA TYR A 272 -18.39 -7.21 20.90
C TYR A 272 -18.34 -6.11 21.97
N TYR A 273 -18.50 -4.85 21.58
CA TYR A 273 -18.61 -3.70 22.46
C TYR A 273 -19.83 -2.84 22.08
N ASP A 274 -20.28 -2.00 22.98
CA ASP A 274 -21.46 -1.16 22.81
C ASP A 274 -21.12 0.08 21.96
N SER A 275 -21.25 -0.06 20.64
CA SER A 275 -20.99 0.96 19.64
C SER A 275 -22.26 1.74 19.30
N GLU A 276 -22.15 3.06 19.10
CA GLU A 276 -23.22 3.91 18.60
C GLU A 276 -23.27 3.96 17.05
N VAL A 277 -22.23 3.48 16.37
CA VAL A 277 -22.14 3.50 14.90
C VAL A 277 -23.31 2.77 14.23
N PRO A 278 -23.74 1.57 14.65
CA PRO A 278 -24.86 0.88 14.03
C PRO A 278 -26.18 1.67 14.01
N GLU A 279 -26.40 2.58 14.94
CA GLU A 279 -27.63 3.41 14.96
C GLU A 279 -27.76 4.30 13.71
N GLN A 280 -26.64 4.59 13.05
CA GLN A 280 -26.61 5.45 11.86
C GLN A 280 -26.71 4.66 10.56
N TYR A 281 -26.33 3.37 10.58
CA TYR A 281 -26.16 2.56 9.38
C TYR A 281 -27.12 1.37 9.27
N TYR A 282 -27.79 0.96 10.35
CA TYR A 282 -28.69 -0.18 10.33
C TYR A 282 -30.15 0.24 10.52
N ASN A 283 -31.04 -0.47 9.86
CA ASN A 283 -32.49 -0.36 10.13
C ASN A 283 -32.84 -0.97 11.49
N SER A 284 -32.08 -2.01 11.93
CA SER A 284 -32.22 -2.64 13.22
C SER A 284 -30.88 -3.06 13.81
N THR A 285 -30.54 -2.53 14.97
CA THR A 285 -29.30 -2.84 15.69
C THR A 285 -29.34 -4.14 16.50
N GLU A 286 -30.49 -4.84 16.57
CA GLU A 286 -30.68 -6.03 17.40
C GLU A 286 -29.67 -7.14 17.11
N ASN A 287 -29.38 -7.40 15.85
CA ASN A 287 -28.47 -8.48 15.46
C ASN A 287 -27.00 -8.07 15.62
N VAL A 288 -26.63 -6.85 15.24
CA VAL A 288 -25.25 -6.38 15.26
C VAL A 288 -24.73 -6.19 16.70
N LEU A 289 -25.58 -5.79 17.63
CA LEU A 289 -25.24 -5.56 19.05
C LEU A 289 -25.57 -6.74 19.97
N LYS A 290 -25.99 -7.85 19.45
CA LYS A 290 -26.46 -9.00 20.24
C LYS A 290 -25.36 -9.64 21.12
N ASN A 291 -24.09 -9.50 20.78
CA ASN A 291 -22.96 -10.10 21.47
C ASN A 291 -22.07 -9.10 22.23
N VAL A 292 -22.59 -7.94 22.57
CA VAL A 292 -21.88 -6.94 23.37
C VAL A 292 -21.41 -7.52 24.71
N LEU A 293 -20.12 -7.38 24.99
CA LEU A 293 -19.44 -7.87 26.20
C LEU A 293 -19.07 -6.74 27.17
N ILE A 294 -18.89 -5.52 26.66
CA ILE A 294 -18.34 -4.39 27.40
C ILE A 294 -18.89 -3.07 26.83
N SER A 295 -19.04 -2.04 27.66
CA SER A 295 -19.34 -0.70 27.17
C SER A 295 -18.13 -0.08 26.43
N LYS A 296 -18.37 0.91 25.57
CA LYS A 296 -17.31 1.62 24.87
C LYS A 296 -16.35 2.31 25.85
N GLU A 297 -16.88 2.91 26.90
CA GLU A 297 -16.09 3.57 27.95
C GLU A 297 -15.19 2.58 28.69
N ASP A 298 -15.74 1.43 29.12
CA ASP A 298 -14.96 0.41 29.81
C ASP A 298 -13.90 -0.22 28.86
N LEU A 299 -14.21 -0.33 27.56
CA LEU A 299 -13.24 -0.78 26.56
C LEU A 299 -12.09 0.21 26.42
N LYS A 300 -12.39 1.51 26.41
CA LYS A 300 -11.38 2.57 26.38
C LYS A 300 -10.46 2.51 27.59
N ASP A 301 -11.02 2.32 28.78
CA ASP A 301 -10.25 2.17 30.01
C ASP A 301 -9.37 0.90 29.97
N LEU A 302 -9.88 -0.19 29.40
CA LEU A 302 -9.13 -1.43 29.23
C LEU A 302 -7.97 -1.28 28.24
N VAL A 303 -8.19 -0.62 27.09
CA VAL A 303 -7.13 -0.33 26.10
C VAL A 303 -6.03 0.51 26.75
N LEU A 304 -6.40 1.62 27.42
CA LEU A 304 -5.45 2.48 28.13
C LEU A 304 -4.65 1.71 29.19
N GLU A 305 -5.27 0.79 29.92
CA GLU A 305 -4.59 -0.07 30.89
C GLU A 305 -3.55 -0.96 30.23
N MET A 306 -3.86 -1.52 29.06
CA MET A 306 -2.93 -2.39 28.31
C MET A 306 -1.79 -1.58 27.69
N GLU A 307 -2.04 -0.39 27.16
CA GLU A 307 -1.00 0.53 26.69
C GLU A 307 -0.04 0.93 27.81
N GLN A 308 -0.57 1.28 28.99
CA GLN A 308 0.24 1.58 30.19
C GLN A 308 1.07 0.36 30.67
N ALA A 309 0.63 -0.86 30.35
CA ALA A 309 1.40 -2.07 30.56
C ALA A 309 2.48 -2.32 29.50
N GLY A 310 2.55 -1.47 28.43
CA GLY A 310 3.56 -1.49 27.39
C GLY A 310 3.14 -2.20 26.09
N PHE A 311 1.86 -2.54 25.95
CA PHE A 311 1.34 -3.16 24.72
C PHE A 311 1.01 -2.12 23.65
N TYR A 312 1.25 -2.49 22.41
CA TYR A 312 0.68 -1.89 21.23
C TYR A 312 -0.68 -2.54 20.98
N MET A 313 -1.72 -1.73 20.80
CA MET A 313 -3.10 -2.23 20.74
C MET A 313 -3.64 -2.16 19.32
N VAL A 314 -4.00 -3.31 18.76
CA VAL A 314 -4.58 -3.43 17.43
C VAL A 314 -6.06 -3.82 17.55
N GLY A 315 -6.93 -2.99 16.99
CA GLY A 315 -8.37 -3.26 16.87
C GLY A 315 -8.66 -3.98 15.56
N ARG A 316 -9.00 -5.29 15.62
CA ARG A 316 -9.30 -6.09 14.43
C ARG A 316 -10.77 -6.17 14.14
N MET A 317 -11.14 -6.00 12.87
CA MET A 317 -12.50 -6.21 12.39
C MET A 317 -12.56 -7.03 11.10
N GLU A 318 -13.58 -7.87 10.98
CA GLU A 318 -13.96 -8.53 9.75
C GLU A 318 -14.77 -7.54 8.89
N THR A 319 -14.28 -7.26 7.68
CA THR A 319 -14.70 -6.08 6.91
C THR A 319 -15.93 -6.35 6.06
N PHE A 320 -15.79 -7.10 4.97
CA PHE A 320 -16.86 -7.30 3.98
C PHE A 320 -17.63 -8.61 4.14
N ALA A 321 -17.08 -9.62 4.80
CA ALA A 321 -17.82 -10.81 5.22
C ALA A 321 -18.68 -10.44 6.44
N ASP A 322 -19.91 -9.95 6.20
CA ASP A 322 -20.77 -9.36 7.21
C ASP A 322 -22.23 -9.78 7.05
N ASN A 323 -22.61 -10.82 7.77
CA ASN A 323 -23.97 -11.37 7.72
C ASN A 323 -25.01 -10.37 8.25
N SER A 324 -24.66 -9.59 9.29
CA SER A 324 -25.61 -8.65 9.91
C SER A 324 -25.93 -7.50 8.97
N TYR A 325 -24.91 -6.94 8.33
CA TYR A 325 -25.08 -5.85 7.37
C TYR A 325 -25.81 -6.34 6.11
N ALA A 326 -25.38 -7.47 5.54
CA ALA A 326 -25.97 -8.01 4.34
C ALA A 326 -27.48 -8.35 4.50
N VAL A 327 -27.87 -8.84 5.67
CA VAL A 327 -29.29 -9.14 5.95
C VAL A 327 -30.10 -7.86 6.12
N ASP A 328 -29.54 -6.82 6.72
CA ASP A 328 -30.20 -5.53 6.93
C ASP A 328 -30.29 -4.70 5.64
N HIS A 329 -29.28 -4.85 4.73
CA HIS A 329 -29.13 -4.13 3.49
C HIS A 329 -28.85 -5.06 2.28
N PRO A 330 -29.81 -5.88 1.86
CA PRO A 330 -29.61 -6.78 0.72
C PRO A 330 -29.31 -6.04 -0.58
N GLU A 331 -29.77 -4.80 -0.74
CA GLU A 331 -29.48 -3.91 -1.89
C GLU A 331 -28.02 -3.43 -1.94
N GLN A 332 -27.24 -3.62 -0.88
CA GLN A 332 -25.83 -3.28 -0.76
C GLN A 332 -24.94 -4.52 -0.58
N ALA A 333 -25.54 -5.68 -0.61
CA ALA A 333 -24.87 -6.97 -0.43
C ALA A 333 -24.69 -7.70 -1.77
N ILE A 334 -23.88 -8.75 -1.78
CA ILE A 334 -23.77 -9.65 -2.94
C ILE A 334 -25.01 -10.54 -2.99
N THR A 335 -25.78 -10.41 -4.08
CA THR A 335 -27.07 -11.11 -4.26
C THR A 335 -27.12 -11.91 -5.56
N TYR A 336 -28.16 -12.73 -5.72
CA TYR A 336 -28.47 -13.27 -7.03
C TYR A 336 -29.01 -12.17 -7.94
N LYS A 337 -28.47 -12.10 -9.16
CA LYS A 337 -28.74 -11.03 -10.11
C LYS A 337 -30.22 -10.80 -10.37
N GLY A 338 -30.65 -9.56 -10.18
CA GLY A 338 -32.05 -9.14 -10.39
C GLY A 338 -33.00 -9.51 -9.25
N THR A 339 -32.45 -9.85 -8.09
CA THR A 339 -33.21 -10.16 -6.86
C THR A 339 -32.50 -9.55 -5.65
N ASP A 340 -33.22 -9.50 -4.50
CA ASP A 340 -32.64 -9.19 -3.19
C ASP A 340 -32.28 -10.47 -2.41
N GLU A 341 -32.23 -11.63 -3.07
CA GLU A 341 -31.88 -12.91 -2.45
C GLU A 341 -30.36 -12.97 -2.22
N LEU A 342 -29.98 -13.05 -0.95
CA LEU A 342 -28.58 -13.16 -0.55
C LEU A 342 -27.99 -14.50 -0.98
N VAL A 343 -26.72 -14.49 -1.38
CA VAL A 343 -25.98 -15.70 -1.74
C VAL A 343 -24.94 -16.00 -0.65
N VAL A 344 -24.88 -17.26 -0.21
CA VAL A 344 -23.84 -17.73 0.71
C VAL A 344 -22.58 -18.01 -0.08
N LEU A 345 -21.52 -17.26 0.18
CA LEU A 345 -20.20 -17.41 -0.42
C LEU A 345 -19.17 -17.50 0.74
N SER A 346 -18.28 -18.50 0.66
CA SER A 346 -17.28 -18.73 1.74
C SER A 346 -17.93 -18.77 3.14
N GLU A 347 -19.06 -19.50 3.25
CA GLU A 347 -19.82 -19.71 4.49
C GLU A 347 -20.46 -18.45 5.10
N SER A 348 -20.47 -17.32 4.39
CA SER A 348 -20.99 -16.05 4.86
C SER A 348 -21.84 -15.33 3.80
N TYR A 349 -22.67 -14.39 4.22
CA TYR A 349 -23.15 -13.31 3.36
C TYR A 349 -22.11 -12.19 3.34
N TRP A 350 -22.07 -11.44 2.23
CA TRP A 350 -21.06 -10.42 2.00
C TRP A 350 -21.71 -9.09 1.67
N ALA A 351 -21.36 -8.05 2.43
CA ALA A 351 -21.56 -6.69 2.00
C ALA A 351 -20.64 -6.43 0.79
N SER A 352 -21.13 -5.72 -0.22
CA SER A 352 -20.35 -5.56 -1.45
C SER A 352 -19.20 -4.56 -1.28
N PRO A 353 -17.94 -4.95 -1.57
CA PRO A 353 -16.81 -4.03 -1.55
C PRO A 353 -16.89 -2.89 -2.58
N TYR A 354 -17.79 -2.98 -3.57
CA TYR A 354 -18.03 -1.90 -4.53
C TYR A 354 -18.94 -0.78 -4.01
N VAL A 355 -19.68 -1.02 -2.93
CA VAL A 355 -20.67 -0.08 -2.39
C VAL A 355 -20.04 0.88 -1.39
N ARG A 356 -20.14 2.19 -1.65
CA ARG A 356 -19.49 3.22 -0.81
C ARG A 356 -20.13 3.38 0.58
N ASP A 357 -21.42 3.14 0.71
CA ASP A 357 -22.11 3.13 2.03
C ASP A 357 -21.51 2.06 2.96
N VAL A 358 -21.07 0.90 2.38
CA VAL A 358 -20.35 -0.14 3.12
C VAL A 358 -18.98 0.35 3.58
N TRP A 359 -18.29 1.18 2.75
CA TRP A 359 -17.04 1.80 3.13
C TRP A 359 -17.24 2.77 4.30
N GLU A 360 -18.28 3.62 4.20
CA GLU A 360 -18.62 4.60 5.25
C GLU A 360 -18.94 3.93 6.58
N TYR A 361 -19.70 2.83 6.56
CA TYR A 361 -19.97 2.03 7.76
C TYR A 361 -18.70 1.47 8.40
N ASN A 362 -17.87 0.75 7.62
CA ASN A 362 -16.62 0.20 8.13
C ASN A 362 -15.62 1.32 8.53
N GLY A 363 -15.63 2.44 7.82
CA GLY A 363 -14.83 3.63 8.15
C GLY A 363 -15.25 4.26 9.48
N ALA A 364 -16.56 4.36 9.74
CA ALA A 364 -17.07 4.87 11.02
C ALA A 364 -16.66 3.98 12.19
N LEU A 365 -16.68 2.65 12.04
CA LEU A 365 -16.18 1.71 13.04
C LEU A 365 -14.66 1.85 13.23
N ALA A 366 -13.90 1.92 12.16
CA ALA A 366 -12.45 2.12 12.21
C ALA A 366 -12.08 3.42 12.95
N LYS A 367 -12.80 4.50 12.66
CA LYS A 367 -12.66 5.77 13.38
C LYS A 367 -12.98 5.64 14.87
N GLU A 368 -14.04 4.90 15.20
CA GLU A 368 -14.39 4.67 16.61
C GLU A 368 -13.31 3.86 17.35
N PHE A 369 -12.65 2.87 16.68
CA PHE A 369 -11.52 2.15 17.27
C PHE A 369 -10.35 3.09 17.58
N ALA A 370 -10.03 4.00 16.66
CA ALA A 370 -9.02 5.02 16.88
C ALA A 370 -9.38 5.95 18.06
N GLU A 371 -10.63 6.39 18.16
CA GLU A 371 -11.13 7.24 19.27
C GLU A 371 -11.18 6.51 20.62
N ILE A 372 -11.30 5.18 20.61
CA ILE A 372 -11.17 4.34 21.81
C ILE A 372 -9.72 4.32 22.29
N GLY A 373 -8.73 4.39 21.38
CA GLY A 373 -7.32 4.45 21.70
C GLY A 373 -6.51 3.30 21.08
N PHE A 374 -7.05 2.57 20.11
CA PHE A 374 -6.25 1.58 19.38
C PHE A 374 -5.21 2.27 18.50
N ASP A 375 -3.97 1.80 18.55
CA ASP A 375 -2.85 2.30 17.77
C ASP A 375 -3.00 2.01 16.26
N GLU A 376 -3.73 0.93 15.94
CA GLU A 376 -3.88 0.38 14.60
C GLU A 376 -5.24 -0.29 14.43
N VAL A 377 -5.80 -0.17 13.23
CA VAL A 377 -7.01 -0.91 12.81
C VAL A 377 -6.61 -1.96 11.79
N GLU A 378 -6.85 -3.23 12.12
CA GLU A 378 -6.56 -4.37 11.26
C GLU A 378 -7.83 -4.91 10.61
N LEU A 379 -7.77 -5.08 9.30
CA LEU A 379 -8.89 -5.43 8.43
C LEU A 379 -8.74 -6.85 7.93
N ASP A 380 -9.48 -7.78 8.52
CA ASP A 380 -9.65 -9.11 7.94
C ASP A 380 -10.86 -9.16 7.01
N TYR A 381 -10.90 -10.14 6.13
CA TYR A 381 -11.92 -10.23 5.05
C TYR A 381 -12.06 -8.93 4.25
N CYS A 382 -10.98 -8.14 4.16
CA CYS A 382 -10.88 -6.98 3.29
C CYS A 382 -10.63 -7.47 1.85
N ARG A 383 -11.62 -8.14 1.28
CA ARG A 383 -11.56 -8.84 -0.01
C ARG A 383 -12.95 -9.22 -0.51
N PHE A 384 -13.02 -9.71 -1.74
CA PHE A 384 -14.19 -10.41 -2.26
C PHE A 384 -14.20 -11.89 -1.83
N PRO A 385 -15.36 -12.57 -1.89
CA PRO A 385 -15.45 -14.00 -1.59
C PRO A 385 -14.67 -14.84 -2.62
N ASP A 386 -14.02 -15.91 -2.17
CA ASP A 386 -13.13 -16.78 -2.97
C ASP A 386 -13.84 -17.88 -3.76
N ASN A 387 -15.10 -18.16 -3.49
CA ASN A 387 -15.84 -19.27 -4.13
C ASN A 387 -17.00 -18.83 -5.05
N GLY A 388 -17.06 -17.53 -5.40
CA GLY A 388 -18.09 -16.94 -6.26
C GLY A 388 -17.83 -17.03 -7.76
N THR A 389 -16.60 -17.32 -8.19
CA THR A 389 -16.09 -17.21 -9.57
C THR A 389 -16.99 -17.92 -10.60
N LYS A 390 -17.50 -19.11 -10.30
CA LYS A 390 -18.39 -19.82 -11.22
C LYS A 390 -19.73 -19.13 -11.43
N LEU A 391 -20.38 -18.67 -10.36
CA LEU A 391 -21.66 -17.96 -10.43
C LEU A 391 -21.49 -16.59 -11.10
N GLU A 392 -20.37 -15.94 -10.85
CA GLU A 392 -20.00 -14.69 -11.50
C GLU A 392 -19.80 -14.86 -13.00
N ALA A 393 -19.01 -15.86 -13.42
CA ALA A 393 -18.79 -16.19 -14.84
C ALA A 393 -20.09 -16.57 -15.57
N GLU A 394 -21.06 -17.17 -14.86
CA GLU A 394 -22.40 -17.47 -15.37
C GLU A 394 -23.31 -16.22 -15.38
N GLY A 395 -22.84 -15.08 -14.89
CA GLY A 395 -23.60 -13.83 -14.82
C GLY A 395 -24.77 -13.87 -13.83
N LYS A 396 -24.66 -14.69 -12.78
CA LYS A 396 -25.74 -14.92 -11.80
C LYS A 396 -25.63 -14.07 -10.55
N LEU A 397 -24.49 -13.37 -10.35
CA LEU A 397 -24.27 -12.54 -9.19
C LEU A 397 -24.46 -11.06 -9.54
N GLU A 398 -24.94 -10.31 -8.54
CA GLU A 398 -24.97 -8.86 -8.53
C GLU A 398 -24.04 -8.36 -7.41
N PHE A 399 -23.05 -7.54 -7.80
CA PHE A 399 -22.08 -6.95 -6.90
C PHE A 399 -22.31 -5.46 -6.67
N HIS A 400 -23.30 -4.86 -7.33
CA HIS A 400 -23.59 -3.40 -7.27
C HIS A 400 -22.40 -2.51 -7.67
N ASN A 401 -21.62 -2.93 -8.66
CA ASN A 401 -20.46 -2.20 -9.17
C ASN A 401 -20.86 -0.98 -10.02
N THR A 402 -21.28 0.10 -9.37
CA THR A 402 -21.75 1.32 -10.03
C THR A 402 -20.63 2.15 -10.66
N TYR A 403 -19.40 1.99 -10.18
CA TYR A 403 -18.23 2.72 -10.67
C TYR A 403 -17.49 2.02 -11.81
N ASN A 404 -17.91 0.80 -12.17
CA ASN A 404 -17.26 -0.01 -13.20
C ASN A 404 -15.75 -0.17 -12.95
N GLU A 405 -15.40 -0.48 -11.72
CA GLU A 405 -14.02 -0.69 -11.28
C GLU A 405 -13.68 -2.17 -11.12
N SER A 406 -12.38 -2.50 -11.12
CA SER A 406 -11.93 -3.86 -10.83
C SER A 406 -12.06 -4.19 -9.33
N LYS A 407 -12.05 -5.47 -8.98
CA LYS A 407 -12.02 -5.90 -7.57
C LYS A 407 -10.80 -5.35 -6.84
N VAL A 408 -9.64 -5.40 -7.48
CA VAL A 408 -8.39 -4.86 -6.92
C VAL A 408 -8.51 -3.37 -6.63
N SER A 409 -9.09 -2.61 -7.57
CA SER A 409 -9.27 -1.17 -7.41
C SER A 409 -10.21 -0.81 -6.29
N ALA A 410 -11.29 -1.57 -6.11
CA ALA A 410 -12.22 -1.35 -5.02
C ALA A 410 -11.52 -1.55 -3.65
N ILE A 411 -10.75 -2.63 -3.49
CA ILE A 411 -10.05 -2.91 -2.25
C ILE A 411 -8.93 -1.87 -2.01
N GLN A 412 -8.13 -1.55 -3.04
CA GLN A 412 -7.12 -0.51 -2.93
C GLN A 412 -7.73 0.84 -2.56
N GLY A 413 -8.81 1.24 -3.23
CA GLY A 413 -9.52 2.50 -2.96
C GLY A 413 -10.07 2.56 -1.52
N PHE A 414 -10.60 1.45 -1.02
CA PHE A 414 -11.08 1.36 0.36
C PHE A 414 -9.94 1.56 1.39
N LEU A 415 -8.78 0.96 1.16
CA LEU A 415 -7.62 1.15 2.04
C LEU A 415 -7.15 2.62 2.05
N TYR A 416 -7.09 3.27 0.90
CA TYR A 416 -6.77 4.69 0.83
C TYR A 416 -7.80 5.56 1.55
N TYR A 417 -9.09 5.26 1.37
CA TYR A 417 -10.17 5.96 2.08
C TYR A 417 -9.99 5.86 3.60
N LEU A 418 -9.69 4.67 4.12
CA LEU A 418 -9.46 4.47 5.56
C LEU A 418 -8.22 5.20 6.05
N ARG A 419 -7.12 5.18 5.30
CA ARG A 419 -5.91 5.92 5.68
C ARG A 419 -6.16 7.42 5.78
N GLU A 420 -6.86 8.02 4.82
CA GLU A 420 -7.25 9.44 4.90
C GLU A 420 -8.15 9.72 6.10
N LEU A 421 -9.05 8.81 6.44
CA LEU A 421 -9.97 8.94 7.55
C LEU A 421 -9.27 8.87 8.91
N LEU A 422 -8.29 7.97 9.07
CA LEU A 422 -7.59 7.69 10.33
C LEU A 422 -6.32 8.53 10.53
N GLU A 423 -5.78 9.11 9.48
CA GLU A 423 -4.56 9.94 9.53
C GLU A 423 -4.63 11.07 10.57
N PRO A 424 -5.74 11.84 10.71
CA PRO A 424 -5.86 12.87 11.74
C PRO A 424 -5.95 12.33 13.17
N LEU A 425 -6.15 11.02 13.32
CA LEU A 425 -6.23 10.33 14.61
C LEU A 425 -4.93 9.59 14.95
N HIS A 426 -3.91 9.71 14.09
CA HIS A 426 -2.61 9.05 14.24
C HIS A 426 -2.71 7.52 14.36
N THR A 427 -3.68 6.91 13.67
CA THR A 427 -3.95 5.48 13.73
C THR A 427 -3.64 4.84 12.39
N TYR A 428 -2.91 3.73 12.39
CA TYR A 428 -2.50 3.02 11.18
C TYR A 428 -3.58 2.07 10.67
N VAL A 429 -3.54 1.80 9.36
CA VAL A 429 -4.40 0.84 8.68
C VAL A 429 -3.58 -0.39 8.29
N ALA A 430 -3.93 -1.54 8.86
CA ALA A 430 -3.38 -2.84 8.51
C ALA A 430 -4.41 -3.68 7.73
N ALA A 431 -3.94 -4.50 6.80
CA ALA A 431 -4.78 -5.40 6.03
C ALA A 431 -4.28 -6.84 6.08
N ASP A 432 -5.15 -7.76 6.50
CA ASP A 432 -4.91 -9.20 6.43
C ASP A 432 -5.01 -9.68 4.98
N LEU A 433 -4.00 -10.42 4.52
CA LEU A 433 -3.93 -10.90 3.16
C LEU A 433 -3.89 -12.43 3.11
N TYR A 434 -4.60 -12.99 2.14
CA TYR A 434 -4.41 -14.39 1.80
C TYR A 434 -2.99 -14.61 1.27
N SER A 435 -2.20 -15.47 1.91
CA SER A 435 -0.79 -15.67 1.56
C SER A 435 -0.55 -16.16 0.14
N GLY A 436 -1.53 -16.83 -0.48
CA GLY A 436 -1.45 -17.25 -1.87
C GLY A 436 -1.23 -16.10 -2.85
N VAL A 437 -1.69 -14.88 -2.54
CA VAL A 437 -1.51 -13.71 -3.43
C VAL A 437 -0.04 -13.29 -3.55
N VAL A 438 0.78 -13.61 -2.54
CA VAL A 438 2.23 -13.47 -2.59
C VAL A 438 2.84 -14.66 -3.32
N ALA A 439 2.51 -15.87 -2.89
CA ALA A 439 3.14 -17.11 -3.35
C ALA A 439 2.93 -17.37 -4.85
N GLU A 440 1.74 -17.07 -5.38
CA GLU A 440 1.37 -17.29 -6.78
C GLU A 440 1.27 -16.00 -7.60
N GLN A 441 1.48 -14.84 -6.99
CA GLN A 441 1.59 -13.53 -7.63
C GLN A 441 0.36 -13.11 -8.45
N TYR A 442 -0.85 -13.46 -7.98
CA TYR A 442 -2.08 -12.98 -8.59
C TYR A 442 -3.18 -12.79 -7.52
N ASP A 443 -4.28 -12.14 -7.85
CA ASP A 443 -5.28 -11.68 -6.88
C ASP A 443 -6.34 -12.74 -6.49
N TYR A 444 -6.27 -13.94 -6.99
CA TYR A 444 -7.25 -15.03 -6.76
C TYR A 444 -8.71 -14.65 -7.04
N ASP A 445 -8.92 -13.60 -7.83
CA ASP A 445 -10.25 -13.04 -8.09
C ASP A 445 -10.97 -12.55 -6.81
N ILE A 446 -10.20 -12.28 -5.75
CA ILE A 446 -10.68 -11.74 -4.47
C ILE A 446 -10.34 -10.26 -4.28
N GLY A 447 -9.68 -9.64 -5.24
CA GLY A 447 -9.28 -8.24 -5.19
C GLY A 447 -8.04 -7.96 -4.35
N GLN A 448 -7.34 -8.98 -3.87
CA GLN A 448 -6.09 -8.84 -3.12
C GLN A 448 -4.89 -9.03 -4.04
N TYR A 449 -4.56 -8.04 -4.85
CA TYR A 449 -3.32 -8.02 -5.61
C TYR A 449 -2.21 -7.37 -4.78
N TYR A 450 -1.21 -8.17 -4.37
CA TYR A 450 -0.23 -7.79 -3.36
C TYR A 450 0.44 -6.43 -3.61
N PRO A 451 1.00 -6.11 -4.81
CA PRO A 451 1.61 -4.79 -5.04
C PRO A 451 0.64 -3.62 -4.89
N ALA A 452 -0.64 -3.78 -5.27
CA ALA A 452 -1.64 -2.73 -5.13
C ALA A 452 -2.02 -2.48 -3.66
N LEU A 453 -2.02 -3.52 -2.82
CA LEU A 453 -2.37 -3.41 -1.40
C LEU A 453 -1.20 -2.87 -0.58
N VAL A 454 0.02 -3.30 -0.90
CA VAL A 454 1.26 -2.76 -0.30
C VAL A 454 1.41 -1.26 -0.59
N ALA A 455 0.92 -0.79 -1.74
CA ALA A 455 0.90 0.64 -2.05
C ALA A 455 -0.13 1.43 -1.22
N ALA A 456 -1.20 0.77 -0.75
CA ALA A 456 -2.37 1.44 -0.18
C ALA A 456 -2.47 1.36 1.34
N ALA A 457 -2.03 0.28 1.98
CA ALA A 457 -2.05 0.13 3.43
C ALA A 457 -0.84 0.78 4.12
N ASP A 458 -0.88 0.96 5.44
CA ASP A 458 0.32 1.24 6.25
C ASP A 458 1.05 -0.06 6.58
N ILE A 459 0.28 -1.11 6.90
CA ILE A 459 0.79 -2.44 7.21
C ILE A 459 0.04 -3.48 6.36
N VAL A 460 0.74 -4.50 5.90
CA VAL A 460 0.14 -5.69 5.30
C VAL A 460 0.52 -6.91 6.12
N SER A 461 -0.48 -7.74 6.43
CA SER A 461 -0.33 -8.92 7.28
C SER A 461 -0.70 -10.20 6.51
N PRO A 462 0.21 -10.74 5.65
CA PRO A 462 -0.04 -12.00 4.97
C PRO A 462 -0.23 -13.15 5.97
N MET A 463 -1.30 -13.94 5.80
CA MET A 463 -1.61 -15.10 6.63
C MET A 463 -0.70 -16.28 6.27
N LEU A 464 0.53 -16.28 6.79
CA LEU A 464 1.55 -17.30 6.51
C LEU A 464 1.28 -18.58 7.34
N TYR A 465 0.16 -19.25 7.04
CA TYR A 465 -0.25 -20.49 7.69
C TYR A 465 0.25 -21.67 6.87
N LEU A 466 1.38 -22.26 7.26
CA LEU A 466 2.06 -23.29 6.47
C LEU A 466 1.19 -24.52 6.19
N ASP A 467 0.27 -24.88 7.09
CA ASP A 467 -0.66 -25.99 6.86
C ASP A 467 -1.63 -25.77 5.67
N GLN A 468 -1.79 -24.52 5.22
CA GLN A 468 -2.61 -24.15 4.07
C GLN A 468 -1.85 -24.17 2.75
N PHE A 469 -0.51 -24.24 2.80
CA PHE A 469 0.29 -24.30 1.59
C PHE A 469 0.35 -25.71 1.00
N PRO A 470 0.33 -25.83 -0.33
CA PRO A 470 0.60 -27.11 -0.96
C PRO A 470 2.05 -27.53 -0.71
N ALA A 471 2.25 -28.81 -0.42
CA ALA A 471 3.56 -29.39 -0.08
C ALA A 471 4.68 -29.18 -1.13
N TRP A 472 4.34 -28.80 -2.37
CA TRP A 472 5.29 -28.52 -3.45
C TRP A 472 5.69 -27.05 -3.57
N LEU A 473 5.06 -26.16 -2.78
CA LEU A 473 5.36 -24.73 -2.84
C LEU A 473 6.82 -24.48 -2.44
N TYR A 474 7.52 -23.69 -3.21
CA TYR A 474 8.97 -23.44 -3.09
C TYR A 474 9.85 -24.70 -3.19
N GLY A 475 9.33 -25.84 -3.62
CA GLY A 475 10.07 -27.09 -3.79
C GLY A 475 10.32 -27.89 -2.50
N PHE A 476 9.76 -27.45 -1.37
CA PHE A 476 9.87 -28.13 -0.07
C PHE A 476 8.83 -29.23 0.08
N GLN A 477 9.10 -30.21 0.93
CA GLN A 477 8.25 -31.39 1.12
C GLN A 477 7.82 -31.62 2.58
N ASP A 478 8.57 -31.11 3.55
CA ASP A 478 8.32 -31.29 4.97
C ASP A 478 8.13 -29.91 5.62
N LEU A 479 6.87 -29.50 5.75
CA LEU A 479 6.50 -28.17 6.24
C LEU A 479 7.05 -27.88 7.65
N ASP A 480 7.15 -28.90 8.51
CA ASP A 480 7.66 -28.70 9.86
C ASP A 480 9.18 -28.55 9.89
N LYS A 481 9.92 -29.44 9.21
CA LYS A 481 11.38 -29.39 9.21
C LYS A 481 11.95 -28.23 8.40
N GLU A 482 11.25 -27.87 7.34
CA GLU A 482 11.68 -26.86 6.38
C GLU A 482 10.97 -25.50 6.59
N ALA A 483 10.23 -25.35 7.71
CA ALA A 483 9.47 -24.14 8.05
C ALA A 483 10.33 -22.86 7.96
N ARG A 484 11.58 -22.89 8.42
CA ARG A 484 12.52 -21.76 8.34
C ARG A 484 12.79 -21.32 6.90
N GLN A 485 13.10 -22.29 6.02
CA GLN A 485 13.42 -22.02 4.62
C GLN A 485 12.18 -21.57 3.82
N ILE A 486 11.02 -22.15 4.14
CA ILE A 486 9.74 -21.78 3.51
C ILE A 486 9.38 -20.33 3.86
N THR A 487 9.46 -20.00 5.15
CA THR A 487 9.18 -18.65 5.65
C THR A 487 10.18 -17.63 5.09
N GLU A 488 11.47 -17.97 5.06
CA GLU A 488 12.49 -17.10 4.44
C GLU A 488 12.19 -16.86 2.94
N ALA A 489 11.86 -17.90 2.19
CA ALA A 489 11.56 -17.80 0.76
C ALA A 489 10.30 -16.94 0.51
N PHE A 490 9.24 -17.17 1.28
CA PHE A 490 8.02 -16.38 1.21
C PHE A 490 8.28 -14.90 1.50
N THR A 491 9.00 -14.62 2.60
CA THR A 491 9.28 -13.25 3.03
C THR A 491 10.10 -12.48 1.99
N LYS A 492 11.13 -13.12 1.42
CA LYS A 492 11.93 -12.51 0.34
C LYS A 492 11.11 -12.24 -0.92
N GLN A 493 10.21 -13.15 -1.29
CA GLN A 493 9.31 -12.95 -2.42
C GLN A 493 8.34 -11.79 -2.16
N ALA A 494 7.79 -11.70 -0.95
CA ALA A 494 6.91 -10.60 -0.56
C ALA A 494 7.66 -9.24 -0.59
N ASP A 495 8.88 -9.19 -0.08
CA ASP A 495 9.74 -8.01 -0.13
C ASP A 495 10.05 -7.60 -1.58
N GLU A 496 10.44 -8.55 -2.44
CA GLU A 496 10.69 -8.29 -3.87
C GLU A 496 9.46 -7.72 -4.57
N LEU A 497 8.27 -8.26 -4.30
CA LEU A 497 7.01 -7.75 -4.85
C LEU A 497 6.63 -6.37 -4.27
N GLY A 498 6.88 -6.16 -2.99
CA GLY A 498 6.62 -4.89 -2.29
C GLY A 498 7.52 -3.76 -2.78
N ASN A 499 8.80 -4.05 -3.03
CA ASN A 499 9.77 -3.10 -3.58
C ASN A 499 9.43 -2.63 -5.00
N SER A 500 8.39 -3.18 -5.59
CA SER A 500 7.81 -2.69 -6.83
C SER A 500 7.02 -1.38 -6.64
N THR A 501 6.72 -0.97 -5.42
CA THR A 501 6.12 0.34 -5.12
C THR A 501 7.18 1.32 -4.59
N VAL A 502 6.91 2.64 -4.71
CA VAL A 502 7.82 3.67 -4.19
C VAL A 502 7.77 3.76 -2.67
N TYR A 503 6.58 3.56 -2.12
CA TYR A 503 6.32 3.63 -0.67
C TYR A 503 5.58 2.36 -0.24
N PRO A 504 6.29 1.25 -0.06
CA PRO A 504 5.65 0.01 0.36
C PRO A 504 5.19 0.08 1.81
N ALA A 505 4.03 -0.53 2.07
CA ALA A 505 3.57 -0.81 3.42
C ALA A 505 4.57 -1.70 4.17
N GLU A 506 4.63 -1.56 5.50
CA GLU A 506 5.36 -2.51 6.33
C GLU A 506 4.70 -3.90 6.26
N MET A 507 5.51 -4.95 6.13
CA MET A 507 5.02 -6.32 6.17
C MET A 507 5.14 -6.88 7.59
N ARG A 508 4.03 -7.44 8.11
CA ARG A 508 3.95 -8.07 9.43
C ARG A 508 3.09 -9.32 9.34
N PRO A 509 3.66 -10.47 8.95
CA PRO A 509 2.88 -11.68 8.66
C PRO A 509 2.26 -12.29 9.91
N TRP A 510 1.09 -12.92 9.73
CA TRP A 510 0.48 -13.81 10.67
C TRP A 510 1.13 -15.19 10.59
N LEU A 511 1.67 -15.68 11.72
CA LEU A 511 2.17 -17.04 11.87
C LEU A 511 1.09 -17.93 12.50
N GLN A 512 1.14 -19.21 12.19
CA GLN A 512 0.16 -20.18 12.66
C GLN A 512 0.45 -20.60 14.10
N GLY A 513 -0.48 -20.34 15.02
CA GLY A 513 -0.43 -20.76 16.43
C GLY A 513 -1.49 -21.79 16.80
N TYR A 514 -1.94 -22.63 15.85
CA TYR A 514 -3.03 -23.61 16.04
C TYR A 514 -2.75 -24.93 15.29
N ASN A 515 -3.64 -25.91 15.40
CA ASN A 515 -3.53 -27.24 14.84
C ASN A 515 -2.23 -27.97 15.25
N ASN A 516 -1.37 -28.30 14.28
CA ASN A 516 -0.16 -29.08 14.46
C ASN A 516 1.08 -28.22 14.78
N THR A 517 0.94 -26.91 14.90
CA THR A 517 2.07 -26.03 15.20
C THR A 517 2.56 -26.31 16.62
N ASN A 518 3.86 -26.48 16.77
CA ASN A 518 4.54 -26.63 18.06
C ASN A 518 5.62 -25.55 18.21
N ALA A 519 6.18 -25.41 19.41
CA ALA A 519 7.17 -24.40 19.72
C ALA A 519 8.40 -24.45 18.79
N ASP A 520 8.86 -25.64 18.41
CA ASP A 520 10.00 -25.82 17.52
C ASP A 520 9.71 -25.34 16.08
N ARG A 521 8.50 -25.62 15.56
CA ARG A 521 8.06 -25.11 14.26
C ARG A 521 7.93 -23.59 14.28
N LEU A 522 7.25 -23.02 15.27
CA LEU A 522 7.10 -21.57 15.41
C LEU A 522 8.45 -20.86 15.50
N CYS A 523 9.40 -21.43 16.27
CA CYS A 523 10.76 -20.93 16.33
C CYS A 523 11.43 -20.90 14.94
N ARG A 524 11.28 -21.94 14.14
CA ARG A 524 11.82 -21.99 12.77
C ARG A 524 11.17 -20.97 11.86
N GLU A 525 9.85 -20.77 11.94
CA GLU A 525 9.14 -19.75 11.18
C GLU A 525 9.69 -18.35 11.52
N ILE A 526 9.82 -18.01 12.80
CA ILE A 526 10.37 -16.72 13.24
C ILE A 526 11.83 -16.54 12.81
N LEU A 527 12.65 -17.59 12.90
CA LEU A 527 14.02 -17.54 12.40
C LEU A 527 14.07 -17.33 10.88
N GLY A 528 13.13 -17.88 10.12
CA GLY A 528 13.00 -17.63 8.68
C GLY A 528 12.67 -16.16 8.35
N LEU A 529 11.80 -15.53 9.13
CA LEU A 529 11.57 -14.08 9.02
C LEU A 529 12.86 -13.29 9.27
N THR A 530 13.59 -13.64 10.35
CA THR A 530 14.85 -12.99 10.72
C THR A 530 15.92 -13.15 9.63
N ASP A 531 16.03 -14.34 9.02
CA ASP A 531 16.97 -14.59 7.90
C ASP A 531 16.64 -13.74 6.66
N ALA A 532 15.39 -13.34 6.50
CA ALA A 532 14.92 -12.41 5.48
C ALA A 532 14.93 -10.94 5.95
N ASN A 533 15.52 -10.64 7.12
CA ASN A 533 15.61 -9.31 7.72
C ASN A 533 14.25 -8.70 8.10
N LEU A 534 13.27 -9.52 8.44
CA LEU A 534 11.97 -9.11 8.96
C LEU A 534 11.86 -9.49 10.44
N PHE A 535 11.51 -8.53 11.31
CA PHE A 535 11.53 -8.70 12.76
C PHE A 535 10.13 -8.61 13.40
N GLY A 536 9.15 -8.03 12.72
CA GLY A 536 7.76 -7.95 13.16
C GLY A 536 6.93 -9.16 12.70
N TYR A 537 6.05 -9.66 13.58
CA TYR A 537 5.11 -10.75 13.25
C TYR A 537 3.93 -10.78 14.21
N LEU A 538 2.86 -11.46 13.80
CA LEU A 538 1.69 -11.75 14.62
C LEU A 538 1.51 -13.27 14.72
N VAL A 539 0.99 -13.77 15.83
CA VAL A 539 0.65 -15.18 16.01
C VAL A 539 -0.87 -15.33 16.14
N TRP A 540 -1.47 -16.05 15.20
CA TRP A 540 -2.89 -16.39 15.26
C TRP A 540 -3.10 -17.60 16.14
N THR A 541 -3.76 -17.41 17.28
CA THR A 541 -4.14 -18.50 18.19
C THR A 541 -5.59 -18.90 17.93
N ASP A 542 -5.86 -20.20 17.98
CA ASP A 542 -7.23 -20.69 17.89
C ASP A 542 -8.05 -20.15 19.07
N GLN A 543 -9.22 -19.56 18.77
CA GLN A 543 -10.12 -18.93 19.74
C GLN A 543 -9.48 -17.83 20.62
N GLY A 544 -8.29 -17.32 20.25
CA GLY A 544 -7.58 -16.31 21.05
C GLY A 544 -7.18 -16.82 22.44
N SER A 545 -6.97 -18.12 22.60
CA SER A 545 -6.67 -18.76 23.87
C SER A 545 -5.23 -18.50 24.31
N MET A 546 -5.06 -18.01 25.53
CA MET A 546 -3.74 -17.82 26.13
C MET A 546 -3.04 -19.13 26.46
N ASP A 547 -3.78 -20.22 26.65
CA ASP A 547 -3.20 -21.57 26.84
C ASP A 547 -2.34 -21.99 25.64
N THR A 548 -2.80 -21.63 24.42
CA THR A 548 -2.02 -21.87 23.19
C THR A 548 -0.73 -21.06 23.19
N LEU A 549 -0.77 -19.78 23.59
CA LEU A 549 0.41 -18.94 23.66
C LEU A 549 1.40 -19.42 24.72
N ASP A 550 0.93 -19.86 25.89
CA ASP A 550 1.77 -20.44 26.93
C ASP A 550 2.50 -21.70 26.44
N TYR A 551 1.83 -22.52 25.67
CA TYR A 551 2.43 -23.68 25.00
C TYR A 551 3.50 -23.29 23.95
N LEU A 552 3.28 -22.22 23.20
CA LEU A 552 4.18 -21.74 22.14
C LEU A 552 5.29 -20.81 22.64
N LYS A 553 5.25 -20.37 23.91
CA LYS A 553 6.22 -19.39 24.46
C LYS A 553 7.70 -19.81 24.30
N ASP A 554 7.99 -21.11 24.40
CA ASP A 554 9.35 -21.61 24.24
C ASP A 554 9.89 -21.34 22.81
N GLY A 555 9.03 -21.37 21.79
CA GLY A 555 9.37 -20.99 20.41
C GLY A 555 9.63 -19.50 20.28
N LEU A 556 8.82 -18.65 20.92
CA LEU A 556 8.98 -17.19 20.92
C LEU A 556 10.25 -16.77 21.67
N ILE A 557 10.52 -17.35 22.83
CA ILE A 557 11.69 -17.05 23.68
C ILE A 557 12.99 -17.44 22.99
N SER A 558 13.05 -18.60 22.36
CA SER A 558 14.29 -19.11 21.74
C SER A 558 14.77 -18.25 20.56
N THR A 559 13.95 -17.33 20.08
CA THR A 559 14.31 -16.38 19.01
C THR A 559 14.80 -15.03 19.53
N ASP A 560 14.62 -14.73 20.82
CA ASP A 560 15.06 -13.47 21.43
C ASP A 560 16.24 -13.68 22.40
N PRO A 561 17.48 -13.30 22.00
CA PRO A 561 18.66 -13.45 22.85
C PRO A 561 18.58 -12.71 24.19
N ALA A 562 17.85 -11.59 24.26
CA ALA A 562 17.69 -10.81 25.49
C ALA A 562 16.76 -11.52 26.48
N LEU A 563 15.67 -12.13 25.99
CA LEU A 563 14.75 -12.94 26.80
C LEU A 563 15.40 -14.23 27.26
N GLU A 564 16.17 -14.89 26.39
CA GLU A 564 16.93 -16.09 26.74
C GLU A 564 17.97 -15.80 27.85
N ALA A 565 18.65 -14.65 27.78
CA ALA A 565 19.57 -14.21 28.81
C ALA A 565 18.87 -13.94 30.16
N TYR A 566 17.74 -13.24 30.12
CA TYR A 566 16.93 -12.95 31.30
C TYR A 566 16.42 -14.21 32.00
N GLN A 567 15.94 -15.18 31.24
CA GLN A 567 15.49 -16.47 31.83
C GLN A 567 16.60 -17.23 32.46
N LYS A 568 17.79 -17.32 31.82
CA LYS A 568 18.98 -17.95 32.41
C LYS A 568 19.43 -17.28 33.71
N GLU A 569 19.21 -15.97 33.86
CA GLU A 569 19.46 -15.27 35.13
C GLU A 569 18.43 -15.64 36.21
N GLN A 570 17.15 -15.83 35.86
CA GLN A 570 16.10 -16.22 36.80
C GLN A 570 16.26 -17.68 37.26
N GLU A 571 16.66 -18.60 36.37
CA GLU A 571 16.92 -20.00 36.70
C GLU A 571 18.14 -20.20 37.61
N ASN A 572 19.07 -19.24 37.62
CA ASN A 572 20.28 -19.27 38.45
C ASN A 572 20.10 -18.55 39.81
N GLN A 573 18.94 -17.99 40.10
CA GLN A 573 18.56 -17.42 41.41
C GLN A 573 17.69 -18.38 42.21
#